data_3d6ece8fbb08665af3b87da5c8102a56
#
_entry.id   3d6ece8fbb08665af3b87da5c8102a56
#
_cell.length_a   1.000
_cell.length_b   1.000
_cell.length_c   1.000
_cell.angle_alpha   90.00
_cell.angle_beta   90.00
_cell.angle_gamma   90.00
#
_symmetry.space_group_name_H-M   'P 1'
#
loop_
_entity.id
_entity.type
_entity.pdbx_description
1 polymer ?
#
loop_
_entity_poly.entity_id
_entity_poly.type
_entity_poly.pdbx_seq_one_letter_code
_entity_poly.pdbx_strand_id
1 'polypeptide(L)'
;MKTHTECRVCNGPLAEVMNFGDMPLSNGLAATQEDAINAPRFEQKLMICDSCKLGQLSLVVDPEILYKDYVYKSSVSGVFREHCAGLAESLGLCSYPERVAVVDIAGNDGACMREVLEVMPDIRGYVVDIAQDDEPAGYSKLKEFWNQATADRFRETHGKASAFIAQNVVGHVDDVQEFFRAVRSAITVDGVFVVEVPSFKAMIENRAFDTIYHEHVSYWSVTAMTALAGRHGFDVANVVYFPAIHCGTLRFWLRPGSGFDHASSCVDMIKQEDAFFTPGWVHEFTEGSELDAVRLGF
;
A
#
# COMPACT_ATOMS: atom_id res chain seq x y z
N MET A 1 3.72 8.59 18.01
CA MET A 1 2.81 9.40 17.15
C MET A 1 3.61 10.46 16.41
N LYS A 2 3.28 10.74 15.15
CA LYS A 2 3.96 11.72 14.29
C LYS A 2 2.93 12.51 13.49
N THR A 3 3.05 13.86 13.49
CA THR A 3 2.18 14.74 12.69
C THR A 3 2.93 15.20 11.45
N HIS A 4 2.27 15.09 10.30
CA HIS A 4 2.78 15.53 9.01
C HIS A 4 2.13 16.85 8.58
N THR A 5 2.94 17.85 8.29
CA THR A 5 2.52 19.17 7.77
C THR A 5 2.82 19.32 6.28
N GLU A 6 3.56 18.37 5.71
CA GLU A 6 3.94 18.30 4.30
C GLU A 6 3.67 16.92 3.73
N CYS A 7 3.57 16.82 2.42
CA CYS A 7 3.37 15.57 1.72
C CYS A 7 4.55 14.61 1.91
N ARG A 8 4.28 13.38 2.36
CA ARG A 8 5.31 12.35 2.58
C ARG A 8 5.97 11.82 1.29
N VAL A 9 5.37 12.10 0.13
CA VAL A 9 5.93 11.75 -1.19
C VAL A 9 6.78 12.86 -1.77
N CYS A 10 6.26 14.10 -1.84
CA CYS A 10 6.93 15.18 -2.58
C CYS A 10 7.32 16.40 -1.75
N ASN A 11 7.00 16.41 -0.44
CA ASN A 11 7.15 17.53 0.48
C ASN A 11 6.35 18.78 0.04
N GLY A 12 5.36 18.61 -0.85
CA GLY A 12 4.46 19.67 -1.27
C GLY A 12 3.44 20.04 -0.19
N PRO A 13 2.74 21.18 -0.36
CA PRO A 13 1.73 21.63 0.58
C PRO A 13 0.54 20.68 0.62
N LEU A 14 -0.08 20.59 1.80
CA LEU A 14 -1.27 19.80 2.06
C LEU A 14 -2.48 20.70 2.25
N ALA A 15 -3.61 20.33 1.63
CA ALA A 15 -4.93 20.91 1.87
C ALA A 15 -5.77 19.92 2.68
N GLU A 16 -6.57 20.41 3.63
CA GLU A 16 -7.53 19.59 4.37
C GLU A 16 -8.69 19.21 3.46
N VAL A 17 -8.99 17.91 3.37
CA VAL A 17 -10.15 17.36 2.66
C VAL A 17 -11.31 17.17 3.63
N MET A 18 -11.03 16.50 4.75
CA MET A 18 -12.03 16.16 5.74
C MET A 18 -11.43 16.00 7.13
N ASN A 19 -12.16 16.49 8.13
CA ASN A 19 -11.81 16.33 9.54
C ASN A 19 -12.89 15.52 10.24
N PHE A 20 -12.54 14.31 10.68
CA PHE A 20 -13.43 13.40 11.42
C PHE A 20 -13.41 13.66 12.93
N GLY A 21 -12.55 14.57 13.42
CA GLY A 21 -12.29 14.78 14.85
C GLY A 21 -11.41 13.68 15.45
N ASP A 22 -11.56 13.45 16.74
CA ASP A 22 -10.82 12.41 17.46
C ASP A 22 -11.58 11.09 17.40
N MET A 23 -11.03 10.09 16.70
CA MET A 23 -11.64 8.79 16.45
C MET A 23 -10.90 7.67 17.21
N PRO A 24 -11.61 6.63 17.68
CA PRO A 24 -10.95 5.44 18.21
C PRO A 24 -10.28 4.65 17.08
N LEU A 25 -9.35 3.75 17.43
CA LEU A 25 -8.76 2.84 16.46
C LEU A 25 -9.79 1.83 15.96
N SER A 26 -9.93 1.68 14.64
CA SER A 26 -10.95 0.83 14.02
C SER A 26 -10.82 -0.66 14.39
N ASN A 27 -9.59 -1.17 14.57
CA ASN A 27 -9.32 -2.55 14.96
C ASN A 27 -9.07 -2.71 16.47
N GLY A 28 -9.21 -1.65 17.25
CA GLY A 28 -9.15 -1.66 18.72
C GLY A 28 -10.45 -2.18 19.34
N LEU A 29 -10.78 -3.48 19.10
CA LEU A 29 -12.02 -4.08 19.59
C LEU A 29 -12.04 -4.16 21.12
N ALA A 30 -12.99 -3.45 21.73
CA ALA A 30 -13.18 -3.43 23.17
C ALA A 30 -13.97 -4.65 23.65
N ALA A 31 -13.58 -5.22 24.80
CA ALA A 31 -14.28 -6.38 25.37
C ALA A 31 -15.60 -6.00 26.05
N THR A 32 -15.73 -4.75 26.53
CA THR A 32 -16.91 -4.24 27.23
C THR A 32 -17.33 -2.88 26.68
N GLN A 33 -18.56 -2.48 26.95
CA GLN A 33 -19.07 -1.14 26.61
C GLN A 33 -18.28 -0.03 27.32
N GLU A 34 -17.86 -0.27 28.57
CA GLU A 34 -17.06 0.70 29.34
C GLU A 34 -15.68 0.90 28.70
N ASP A 35 -15.02 -0.18 28.28
CA ASP A 35 -13.74 -0.10 27.56
C ASP A 35 -13.89 0.64 26.22
N ALA A 36 -15.00 0.42 25.50
CA ALA A 36 -15.27 1.11 24.23
C ALA A 36 -15.47 2.63 24.43
N ILE A 37 -16.18 3.04 25.50
CA ILE A 37 -16.39 4.44 25.83
C ILE A 37 -15.07 5.14 26.20
N ASN A 38 -14.20 4.42 26.93
CA ASN A 38 -12.91 4.92 27.42
C ASN A 38 -11.76 4.66 26.46
N ALA A 39 -12.00 4.09 25.27
CA ALA A 39 -10.97 3.81 24.28
C ALA A 39 -10.18 5.09 23.90
N PRO A 40 -8.86 5.00 23.78
CA PRO A 40 -8.05 6.12 23.30
C PRO A 40 -8.53 6.61 21.93
N ARG A 41 -8.55 7.93 21.77
CA ARG A 41 -8.96 8.59 20.53
C ARG A 41 -7.81 9.40 19.97
N PHE A 42 -7.74 9.46 18.65
CA PHE A 42 -6.66 10.14 17.92
C PHE A 42 -7.27 11.01 16.82
N GLU A 43 -6.68 12.16 16.56
CA GLU A 43 -7.07 13.01 15.45
C GLU A 43 -7.07 12.23 14.14
N GLN A 44 -8.17 12.35 13.37
CA GLN A 44 -8.31 11.71 12.06
C GLN A 44 -8.69 12.78 11.03
N LYS A 45 -7.69 13.26 10.29
CA LYS A 45 -7.86 14.22 9.21
C LYS A 45 -7.29 13.68 7.92
N LEU A 46 -8.12 13.67 6.88
CA LEU A 46 -7.69 13.42 5.52
C LEU A 46 -7.18 14.72 4.89
N MET A 47 -5.96 14.68 4.43
CA MET A 47 -5.29 15.75 3.70
C MET A 47 -5.02 15.31 2.27
N ILE A 48 -4.94 16.24 1.31
CA ILE A 48 -4.45 15.98 -0.04
C ILE A 48 -3.25 16.85 -0.35
N CYS A 49 -2.30 16.29 -1.09
CA CYS A 49 -1.19 17.05 -1.67
C CYS A 49 -1.61 17.68 -3.00
N ASP A 50 -1.56 19.00 -3.10
CA ASP A 50 -1.91 19.74 -4.34
C ASP A 50 -0.97 19.40 -5.49
N SER A 51 0.29 19.01 -5.20
CA SER A 51 1.32 18.76 -6.22
C SER A 51 1.22 17.36 -6.81
N CYS A 52 1.18 16.30 -5.97
CA CYS A 52 1.24 14.91 -6.45
C CYS A 52 -0.07 14.13 -6.26
N LYS A 53 -1.11 14.74 -5.71
CA LYS A 53 -2.43 14.11 -5.50
C LYS A 53 -2.40 12.89 -4.57
N LEU A 54 -1.42 12.82 -3.65
CA LEU A 54 -1.46 11.88 -2.54
C LEU A 54 -2.50 12.32 -1.52
N GLY A 55 -3.44 11.44 -1.19
CA GLY A 55 -4.21 11.55 0.03
C GLY A 55 -3.39 11.02 1.21
N GLN A 56 -3.41 11.67 2.37
CA GLN A 56 -2.73 11.17 3.56
C GLN A 56 -3.42 11.61 4.84
N LEU A 57 -3.27 10.85 5.93
CA LEU A 57 -3.64 11.33 7.25
C LEU A 57 -2.60 12.33 7.77
N SER A 58 -3.07 13.36 8.48
CA SER A 58 -2.21 14.34 9.16
C SER A 58 -1.44 13.72 10.32
N LEU A 59 -2.06 12.78 11.05
CA LEU A 59 -1.48 12.08 12.19
C LEU A 59 -1.20 10.62 11.84
N VAL A 60 -0.03 10.12 12.22
CA VAL A 60 0.33 8.70 12.21
C VAL A 60 0.44 8.21 13.65
N VAL A 61 -0.38 7.23 13.99
CA VAL A 61 -0.31 6.52 15.27
C VAL A 61 0.85 5.52 15.20
N ASP A 62 1.53 5.33 16.34
CA ASP A 62 2.67 4.44 16.43
C ASP A 62 2.31 3.00 16.00
N PRO A 63 3.06 2.37 15.08
CA PRO A 63 2.81 1.01 14.62
C PRO A 63 2.76 -0.03 15.75
N GLU A 64 3.52 0.18 16.85
CA GLU A 64 3.47 -0.70 18.02
C GLU A 64 2.10 -0.68 18.72
N ILE A 65 1.35 0.43 18.60
CA ILE A 65 -0.02 0.55 19.10
C ILE A 65 -1.01 -0.07 18.11
N LEU A 66 -0.84 0.20 16.80
CA LEU A 66 -1.77 -0.24 15.76
C LEU A 66 -1.74 -1.75 15.53
N TYR A 67 -0.55 -2.37 15.54
CA TYR A 67 -0.36 -3.77 15.11
C TYR A 67 -0.04 -4.73 16.26
N LYS A 68 -0.21 -4.30 17.52
CA LYS A 68 0.09 -5.11 18.70
C LYS A 68 -0.65 -6.45 18.72
N ASP A 69 -1.93 -6.43 18.32
CA ASP A 69 -2.83 -7.59 18.34
C ASP A 69 -3.43 -7.85 16.94
N TYR A 70 -2.59 -7.73 15.90
CA TYR A 70 -3.04 -7.88 14.51
C TYR A 70 -3.44 -9.33 14.21
N VAL A 71 -4.75 -9.54 13.99
CA VAL A 71 -5.36 -10.88 13.83
C VAL A 71 -5.77 -11.22 12.40
N TYR A 72 -5.61 -10.30 11.44
CA TYR A 72 -6.04 -10.53 10.06
C TYR A 72 -5.17 -11.58 9.37
N LYS A 73 -5.82 -12.54 8.67
CA LYS A 73 -5.16 -13.54 7.82
C LYS A 73 -5.67 -13.41 6.39
N SER A 74 -4.77 -13.17 5.47
CA SER A 74 -5.07 -12.97 4.04
C SER A 74 -5.66 -14.21 3.38
N SER A 75 -5.26 -15.42 3.80
CA SER A 75 -5.71 -16.70 3.23
C SER A 75 -7.20 -16.99 3.43
N VAL A 76 -7.91 -16.28 4.33
CA VAL A 76 -9.34 -16.50 4.61
C VAL A 76 -10.21 -16.08 3.42
N SER A 77 -9.77 -15.09 2.63
CA SER A 77 -10.53 -14.56 1.50
C SER A 77 -10.26 -15.34 0.21
N GLY A 78 -11.29 -16.06 -0.29
CA GLY A 78 -11.22 -16.75 -1.58
C GLY A 78 -11.00 -15.79 -2.76
N VAL A 79 -11.64 -14.62 -2.73
CA VAL A 79 -11.47 -13.56 -3.75
C VAL A 79 -10.03 -13.04 -3.78
N PHE A 80 -9.43 -12.84 -2.59
CA PHE A 80 -8.05 -12.39 -2.51
C PHE A 80 -7.07 -13.45 -3.04
N ARG A 81 -7.29 -14.74 -2.76
CA ARG A 81 -6.46 -15.83 -3.30
C ARG A 81 -6.54 -15.90 -4.82
N GLU A 82 -7.73 -15.80 -5.42
CA GLU A 82 -7.90 -15.76 -6.87
C GLU A 82 -7.17 -14.55 -7.49
N HIS A 83 -7.23 -13.40 -6.81
CA HIS A 83 -6.50 -12.21 -7.22
C HIS A 83 -4.97 -12.40 -7.15
N CYS A 84 -4.47 -13.10 -6.13
CA CYS A 84 -3.06 -13.49 -5.99
C CYS A 84 -2.64 -14.48 -7.09
N ALA A 85 -3.49 -15.44 -7.47
CA ALA A 85 -3.21 -16.37 -8.56
C ALA A 85 -3.03 -15.62 -9.90
N GLY A 86 -3.91 -14.64 -10.21
CA GLY A 86 -3.75 -13.79 -11.39
C GLY A 86 -2.51 -12.90 -11.37
N LEU A 87 -2.04 -12.49 -10.16
CA LEU A 87 -0.75 -11.80 -10.02
C LEU A 87 0.39 -12.77 -10.30
N ALA A 88 0.36 -13.97 -9.72
CA ALA A 88 1.37 -14.99 -9.88
C ALA A 88 1.55 -15.39 -11.36
N GLU A 89 0.44 -15.62 -12.10
CA GLU A 89 0.47 -15.87 -13.53
C GLU A 89 1.14 -14.73 -14.30
N SER A 90 0.76 -13.48 -14.01
CA SER A 90 1.35 -12.30 -14.65
C SER A 90 2.84 -12.15 -14.33
N LEU A 91 3.25 -12.50 -13.10
CA LEU A 91 4.65 -12.50 -12.69
C LEU A 91 5.43 -13.59 -13.42
N GLY A 92 4.86 -14.79 -13.59
CA GLY A 92 5.45 -15.90 -14.33
C GLY A 92 5.70 -15.62 -15.83
N LEU A 93 4.98 -14.66 -16.40
CA LEU A 93 5.20 -14.21 -17.79
C LEU A 93 6.39 -13.24 -17.93
N CYS A 94 6.94 -12.72 -16.83
CA CYS A 94 8.12 -11.87 -16.89
C CYS A 94 9.37 -12.70 -17.21
N SER A 95 10.30 -12.11 -17.97
CA SER A 95 11.62 -12.72 -18.18
C SER A 95 12.51 -12.49 -16.96
N TYR A 96 13.04 -13.56 -16.39
CA TYR A 96 13.95 -13.51 -15.27
C TYR A 96 15.29 -14.20 -15.60
N PRO A 97 16.40 -13.76 -14.98
CA PRO A 97 17.65 -14.51 -15.02
C PRO A 97 17.51 -15.85 -14.27
N GLU A 98 18.50 -16.72 -14.43
CA GLU A 98 18.59 -17.95 -13.64
C GLU A 98 18.61 -17.65 -12.12
N ARG A 99 18.01 -18.52 -11.29
CA ARG A 99 17.91 -18.42 -9.83
C ARG A 99 17.09 -17.21 -9.33
N VAL A 100 15.87 -17.14 -9.77
CA VAL A 100 14.91 -16.11 -9.35
C VAL A 100 14.67 -16.14 -7.84
N ALA A 101 14.77 -14.98 -7.20
CA ALA A 101 14.30 -14.76 -5.84
C ALA A 101 13.11 -13.79 -5.89
N VAL A 102 12.01 -14.14 -5.23
CA VAL A 102 10.81 -13.33 -5.09
C VAL A 102 10.60 -13.00 -3.63
N VAL A 103 10.38 -11.74 -3.31
CA VAL A 103 10.12 -11.23 -1.96
C VAL A 103 8.73 -10.64 -1.90
N ASP A 104 7.89 -11.18 -1.00
CA ASP A 104 6.57 -10.65 -0.69
C ASP A 104 6.65 -9.86 0.62
N ILE A 105 6.53 -8.54 0.52
CA ILE A 105 6.65 -7.62 1.65
C ILE A 105 5.28 -7.44 2.30
N ALA A 106 5.21 -7.63 3.61
CA ALA A 106 3.99 -7.70 4.40
C ALA A 106 3.01 -8.75 3.84
N GLY A 107 3.57 -9.89 3.39
CA GLY A 107 2.83 -10.99 2.77
C GLY A 107 1.96 -11.78 3.75
N ASN A 108 1.82 -11.29 4.99
CA ASN A 108 0.98 -11.84 6.06
C ASN A 108 1.24 -13.34 6.27
N ASP A 109 0.26 -14.19 6.04
CA ASP A 109 0.36 -15.65 6.16
C ASP A 109 0.88 -16.33 4.87
N GLY A 110 1.43 -15.57 3.93
CA GLY A 110 2.04 -16.06 2.69
C GLY A 110 1.04 -16.54 1.63
N ALA A 111 -0.21 -16.08 1.69
CA ALA A 111 -1.23 -16.46 0.71
C ALA A 111 -0.78 -16.19 -0.74
N CYS A 112 -0.25 -15.00 -1.02
CA CYS A 112 0.24 -14.65 -2.34
C CYS A 112 1.49 -15.46 -2.73
N MET A 113 2.44 -15.62 -1.81
CA MET A 113 3.65 -16.41 -2.08
C MET A 113 3.35 -17.86 -2.44
N ARG A 114 2.33 -18.49 -1.84
CA ARG A 114 1.90 -19.84 -2.22
C ARG A 114 1.43 -19.91 -3.67
N GLU A 115 0.61 -18.95 -4.11
CA GLU A 115 0.18 -18.89 -5.52
C GLU A 115 1.36 -18.65 -6.47
N VAL A 116 2.34 -17.84 -6.05
CA VAL A 116 3.58 -17.62 -6.85
C VAL A 116 4.37 -18.92 -6.98
N LEU A 117 4.50 -19.72 -5.93
CA LEU A 117 5.20 -21.00 -5.96
C LEU A 117 4.48 -22.07 -6.79
N GLU A 118 3.15 -22.03 -6.88
CA GLU A 118 2.39 -22.93 -7.79
C GLU A 118 2.74 -22.64 -9.26
N VAL A 119 2.92 -21.37 -9.63
CA VAL A 119 3.25 -20.96 -11.01
C VAL A 119 4.75 -21.08 -11.29
N MET A 120 5.60 -20.80 -10.29
CA MET A 120 7.05 -20.73 -10.39
C MET A 120 7.72 -21.60 -9.31
N PRO A 121 7.66 -22.94 -9.40
CA PRO A 121 8.07 -23.84 -8.30
C PRO A 121 9.58 -23.82 -8.01
N ASP A 122 10.40 -23.38 -8.95
CA ASP A 122 11.87 -23.38 -8.83
C ASP A 122 12.48 -22.10 -8.26
N ILE A 123 11.62 -21.13 -7.83
CA ILE A 123 12.10 -19.89 -7.24
C ILE A 123 12.50 -20.04 -5.77
N ARG A 124 13.26 -19.07 -5.28
CA ARG A 124 13.44 -18.85 -3.85
C ARG A 124 12.43 -17.82 -3.38
N GLY A 125 11.37 -18.27 -2.70
CA GLY A 125 10.33 -17.42 -2.12
C GLY A 125 10.71 -16.91 -0.74
N TYR A 126 10.46 -15.63 -0.48
CA TYR A 126 10.65 -14.98 0.82
C TYR A 126 9.42 -14.15 1.17
N VAL A 127 8.90 -14.31 2.38
CA VAL A 127 7.86 -13.46 2.95
C VAL A 127 8.47 -12.66 4.08
N VAL A 128 8.35 -11.34 4.03
CA VAL A 128 8.80 -10.43 5.09
C VAL A 128 7.57 -9.87 5.79
N ASP A 129 7.29 -10.37 7.00
CA ASP A 129 6.12 -9.95 7.79
C ASP A 129 6.33 -10.21 9.27
N ILE A 130 5.81 -9.32 10.13
CA ILE A 130 5.86 -9.48 11.59
C ILE A 130 4.81 -10.48 12.14
N ALA A 131 3.78 -10.80 11.35
CA ALA A 131 2.73 -11.72 11.75
C ALA A 131 3.29 -13.10 12.15
N GLN A 132 2.69 -13.70 13.16
CA GLN A 132 3.05 -15.05 13.57
C GLN A 132 2.23 -16.05 12.74
N ASP A 133 2.92 -16.93 12.03
CA ASP A 133 2.31 -18.01 11.27
C ASP A 133 2.84 -19.37 11.71
N ASP A 134 2.11 -20.40 11.30
CA ASP A 134 2.61 -21.76 11.21
C ASP A 134 3.81 -21.84 10.25
N GLU A 135 4.65 -22.86 10.36
CA GLU A 135 5.84 -22.99 9.53
C GLU A 135 5.51 -22.90 8.04
N PRO A 136 6.16 -22.00 7.30
CA PRO A 136 5.87 -21.79 5.89
C PRO A 136 6.28 -23.01 5.05
N ALA A 137 5.37 -23.52 4.21
CA ALA A 137 5.71 -24.56 3.23
C ALA A 137 6.23 -23.92 1.95
N GLY A 138 7.50 -24.18 1.60
CA GLY A 138 8.09 -23.83 0.32
C GLY A 138 8.73 -22.44 0.21
N TYR A 139 8.61 -21.57 1.22
CA TYR A 139 9.25 -20.24 1.26
C TYR A 139 9.94 -19.99 2.61
N SER A 140 10.80 -18.98 2.66
CA SER A 140 11.43 -18.53 3.90
C SER A 140 10.69 -17.32 4.46
N LYS A 141 10.42 -17.27 5.77
CA LYS A 141 9.83 -16.11 6.43
C LYS A 141 10.85 -15.32 7.23
N LEU A 142 10.88 -14.01 6.99
CA LEU A 142 11.64 -13.03 7.77
C LEU A 142 10.63 -12.28 8.66
N LYS A 143 10.68 -12.50 9.98
CA LYS A 143 9.77 -11.87 10.95
C LYS A 143 10.24 -10.46 11.31
N GLU A 144 10.11 -9.54 10.37
CA GLU A 144 10.61 -8.17 10.47
C GLU A 144 9.75 -7.22 9.65
N PHE A 145 9.84 -5.92 9.94
CA PHE A 145 9.40 -4.89 9.02
C PHE A 145 10.39 -4.71 7.87
N TRP A 146 9.87 -4.41 6.68
CA TRP A 146 10.72 -4.03 5.56
C TRP A 146 11.21 -2.60 5.72
N ASN A 147 12.51 -2.42 5.86
CA ASN A 147 13.23 -1.15 5.96
C ASN A 147 14.63 -1.30 5.37
N GLN A 148 15.45 -0.24 5.39
CA GLN A 148 16.78 -0.28 4.82
C GLN A 148 17.69 -1.33 5.51
N ALA A 149 17.60 -1.46 6.82
CA ALA A 149 18.42 -2.45 7.55
C ALA A 149 18.04 -3.89 7.19
N THR A 150 16.74 -4.19 7.04
CA THR A 150 16.26 -5.50 6.58
C THR A 150 16.69 -5.77 5.14
N ALA A 151 16.61 -4.78 4.25
CA ALA A 151 17.05 -4.89 2.86
C ALA A 151 18.57 -5.16 2.76
N ASP A 152 19.38 -4.51 3.58
CA ASP A 152 20.83 -4.71 3.60
C ASP A 152 21.18 -6.13 4.07
N ARG A 153 20.59 -6.62 5.17
CA ARG A 153 20.75 -8.02 5.63
C ARG A 153 20.28 -9.02 4.60
N PHE A 154 19.12 -8.79 3.98
CA PHE A 154 18.61 -9.64 2.91
C PHE A 154 19.61 -9.74 1.77
N ARG A 155 20.10 -8.61 1.29
CA ARG A 155 21.07 -8.54 0.18
C ARG A 155 22.40 -9.23 0.52
N GLU A 156 22.89 -9.05 1.73
CA GLU A 156 24.14 -9.69 2.21
C GLU A 156 24.00 -11.22 2.29
N THR A 157 22.84 -11.71 2.73
CA THR A 157 22.61 -13.14 2.97
C THR A 157 22.15 -13.88 1.72
N HIS A 158 21.26 -13.26 0.93
CA HIS A 158 20.54 -13.91 -0.17
C HIS A 158 20.86 -13.35 -1.56
N GLY A 159 21.57 -12.22 -1.64
CA GLY A 159 21.77 -11.45 -2.85
C GLY A 159 20.57 -10.56 -3.18
N LYS A 160 20.55 -10.03 -4.41
CA LYS A 160 19.41 -9.21 -4.87
C LYS A 160 18.28 -10.10 -5.35
N ALA A 161 17.04 -9.66 -5.13
CA ALA A 161 15.84 -10.33 -5.60
C ALA A 161 15.48 -9.88 -7.03
N SER A 162 14.90 -10.80 -7.80
CA SER A 162 14.41 -10.54 -9.16
C SER A 162 13.02 -9.92 -9.15
N ALA A 163 12.23 -10.18 -8.12
CA ALA A 163 10.91 -9.58 -7.96
C ALA A 163 10.61 -9.22 -6.50
N PHE A 164 9.90 -8.11 -6.33
CA PHE A 164 9.27 -7.71 -5.08
C PHE A 164 7.77 -7.56 -5.30
N ILE A 165 6.99 -7.98 -4.31
CA ILE A 165 5.54 -7.82 -4.24
C ILE A 165 5.22 -7.02 -2.98
N ALA A 166 4.32 -6.05 -3.06
CA ALA A 166 3.82 -5.27 -1.93
C ALA A 166 2.31 -5.00 -2.15
N GLN A 167 1.47 -5.92 -1.66
CA GLN A 167 0.02 -5.82 -1.80
C GLN A 167 -0.59 -5.20 -0.55
N ASN A 168 -1.30 -4.08 -0.71
CA ASN A 168 -2.04 -3.38 0.35
C ASN A 168 -1.18 -3.02 1.58
N VAL A 169 0.12 -2.82 1.41
CA VAL A 169 1.04 -2.44 2.49
C VAL A 169 1.50 -0.99 2.41
N VAL A 170 1.72 -0.45 1.19
CA VAL A 170 2.28 0.91 1.01
C VAL A 170 1.34 1.99 1.56
N GLY A 171 0.04 1.69 1.67
CA GLY A 171 -0.94 2.54 2.35
C GLY A 171 -0.75 2.65 3.86
N HIS A 172 -0.06 1.70 4.49
CA HIS A 172 0.18 1.62 5.93
C HIS A 172 1.56 2.15 6.36
N VAL A 173 2.45 2.42 5.39
CA VAL A 173 3.85 2.82 5.65
C VAL A 173 3.96 4.32 5.86
N ASP A 174 4.53 4.76 7.00
CA ASP A 174 4.79 6.18 7.25
C ASP A 174 5.96 6.70 6.42
N ASP A 175 7.13 6.05 6.46
CA ASP A 175 8.30 6.42 5.66
C ASP A 175 8.33 5.64 4.33
N VAL A 176 7.49 6.08 3.38
CA VAL A 176 7.44 5.50 2.03
C VAL A 176 8.73 5.73 1.24
N GLN A 177 9.50 6.77 1.60
CA GLN A 177 10.79 7.07 0.97
C GLN A 177 11.82 6.00 1.34
N GLU A 178 11.92 5.65 2.64
CA GLU A 178 12.77 4.56 3.08
C GLU A 178 12.34 3.23 2.48
N PHE A 179 11.04 2.94 2.47
CA PHE A 179 10.49 1.71 1.92
C PHE A 179 10.92 1.48 0.46
N PHE A 180 10.75 2.49 -0.40
CA PHE A 180 11.13 2.40 -1.82
C PHE A 180 12.64 2.36 -2.02
N ARG A 181 13.42 3.12 -1.23
CA ARG A 181 14.89 3.07 -1.25
C ARG A 181 15.40 1.68 -0.87
N ALA A 182 14.81 1.05 0.15
CA ALA A 182 15.13 -0.30 0.58
C ALA A 182 14.89 -1.33 -0.53
N VAL A 183 13.73 -1.28 -1.20
CA VAL A 183 13.45 -2.14 -2.36
C VAL A 183 14.46 -1.87 -3.48
N ARG A 184 14.73 -0.60 -3.81
CA ARG A 184 15.67 -0.23 -4.88
C ARG A 184 17.08 -0.75 -4.64
N SER A 185 17.51 -0.81 -3.38
CA SER A 185 18.83 -1.34 -3.01
C SER A 185 18.94 -2.85 -3.16
N ALA A 186 17.84 -3.58 -2.97
CA ALA A 186 17.80 -5.04 -2.92
C ALA A 186 17.28 -5.71 -4.21
N ILE A 187 16.75 -4.96 -5.17
CA ILE A 187 16.27 -5.48 -6.46
C ILE A 187 17.38 -5.54 -7.51
N THR A 188 17.32 -6.54 -8.40
CA THR A 188 18.22 -6.63 -9.56
C THR A 188 17.92 -5.51 -10.59
N VAL A 189 18.85 -5.23 -11.50
CA VAL A 189 18.70 -4.19 -12.53
C VAL A 189 17.53 -4.50 -13.48
N ASP A 190 17.29 -5.77 -13.78
CA ASP A 190 16.21 -6.26 -14.65
C ASP A 190 14.99 -6.73 -13.84
N GLY A 191 14.96 -6.44 -12.55
CA GLY A 191 13.92 -6.88 -11.64
C GLY A 191 12.59 -6.14 -11.84
N VAL A 192 11.55 -6.68 -11.21
CA VAL A 192 10.21 -6.08 -11.18
C VAL A 192 9.75 -5.86 -9.74
N PHE A 193 9.17 -4.69 -9.47
CA PHE A 193 8.52 -4.40 -8.20
C PHE A 193 7.03 -4.18 -8.45
N VAL A 194 6.19 -5.08 -7.93
CA VAL A 194 4.74 -5.00 -8.05
C VAL A 194 4.18 -4.38 -6.78
N VAL A 195 3.44 -3.29 -6.96
CA VAL A 195 2.76 -2.60 -5.86
C VAL A 195 1.26 -2.61 -6.10
N GLU A 196 0.49 -3.04 -5.12
CA GLU A 196 -0.97 -2.89 -5.12
C GLU A 196 -1.44 -1.99 -3.99
N VAL A 197 -2.34 -1.08 -4.34
CA VAL A 197 -2.95 -0.13 -3.40
C VAL A 197 -4.38 0.18 -3.83
N PRO A 198 -5.31 0.46 -2.89
CA PRO A 198 -6.60 1.03 -3.23
C PRO A 198 -6.44 2.37 -3.96
N SER A 199 -7.28 2.60 -4.97
CA SER A 199 -7.28 3.84 -5.75
C SER A 199 -7.94 4.97 -4.97
N PHE A 200 -7.20 6.05 -4.72
CA PHE A 200 -7.75 7.24 -4.07
C PHE A 200 -8.90 7.84 -4.87
N LYS A 201 -8.75 7.93 -6.20
CA LYS A 201 -9.82 8.40 -7.07
C LYS A 201 -11.08 7.54 -6.92
N ALA A 202 -10.96 6.21 -6.98
CA ALA A 202 -12.10 5.31 -6.84
C ALA A 202 -12.73 5.38 -5.43
N MET A 203 -11.92 5.54 -4.38
CA MET A 203 -12.41 5.76 -3.01
C MET A 203 -13.31 7.01 -2.93
N ILE A 204 -12.90 8.11 -3.56
CA ILE A 204 -13.67 9.35 -3.60
C ILE A 204 -14.96 9.14 -4.43
N GLU A 205 -14.88 8.56 -5.62
CA GLU A 205 -16.02 8.31 -6.50
C GLU A 205 -17.08 7.41 -5.85
N ASN A 206 -16.64 6.40 -5.11
CA ASN A 206 -17.51 5.45 -4.41
C ASN A 206 -17.92 5.91 -3.00
N ARG A 207 -17.44 7.08 -2.54
CA ARG A 207 -17.67 7.60 -1.19
C ARG A 207 -17.34 6.60 -0.09
N ALA A 208 -16.23 5.86 -0.24
CA ALA A 208 -15.80 4.81 0.67
C ALA A 208 -15.12 5.42 1.92
N PHE A 209 -15.88 6.14 2.74
CA PHE A 209 -15.39 6.82 3.95
C PHE A 209 -14.91 5.86 5.03
N ASP A 210 -15.46 4.66 5.07
CA ASP A 210 -15.09 3.58 5.97
C ASP A 210 -13.66 3.09 5.77
N THR A 211 -13.04 3.41 4.63
CA THR A 211 -11.64 3.11 4.37
C THR A 211 -10.68 4.15 4.97
N ILE A 212 -11.20 5.26 5.51
CA ILE A 212 -10.41 6.33 6.12
C ILE A 212 -10.29 6.06 7.62
N TYR A 213 -9.19 5.47 8.04
CA TYR A 213 -8.88 5.15 9.43
C TYR A 213 -7.36 5.08 9.68
N HIS A 214 -6.95 5.07 10.94
CA HIS A 214 -5.56 5.32 11.37
C HIS A 214 -4.51 4.37 10.81
N GLU A 215 -4.89 3.16 10.40
CA GLU A 215 -3.96 2.23 9.77
C GLU A 215 -3.67 2.59 8.32
N HIS A 216 -4.63 3.22 7.61
CA HIS A 216 -4.46 3.70 6.25
C HIS A 216 -3.88 5.12 6.25
N VAL A 217 -2.58 5.24 6.39
CA VAL A 217 -1.92 6.55 6.51
C VAL A 217 -1.72 7.26 5.17
N SER A 218 -1.87 6.54 4.04
CA SER A 218 -1.73 7.07 2.67
C SER A 218 -2.74 6.49 1.71
N TYR A 219 -3.33 7.35 0.86
CA TYR A 219 -4.31 7.04 -0.18
C TYR A 219 -3.72 7.38 -1.54
N TRP A 220 -3.59 6.39 -2.41
CA TRP A 220 -2.72 6.47 -3.58
C TRP A 220 -3.47 6.82 -4.85
N SER A 221 -3.02 7.87 -5.52
CA SER A 221 -3.31 8.15 -6.92
C SER A 221 -2.21 7.56 -7.82
N VAL A 222 -2.46 7.43 -9.11
CA VAL A 222 -1.43 7.06 -10.10
C VAL A 222 -0.35 8.13 -10.14
N THR A 223 -0.75 9.41 -10.08
CA THR A 223 0.15 10.56 -10.02
C THR A 223 1.10 10.49 -8.82
N ALA A 224 0.59 10.17 -7.62
CA ALA A 224 1.40 10.07 -6.41
C ALA A 224 2.39 8.90 -6.47
N MET A 225 1.92 7.73 -6.92
CA MET A 225 2.79 6.55 -7.04
C MET A 225 3.89 6.77 -8.08
N THR A 226 3.57 7.38 -9.21
CA THR A 226 4.55 7.73 -10.26
C THR A 226 5.59 8.71 -9.75
N ALA A 227 5.18 9.73 -8.98
CA ALA A 227 6.10 10.67 -8.35
C ALA A 227 7.04 10.00 -7.34
N LEU A 228 6.52 9.06 -6.53
CA LEU A 228 7.35 8.29 -5.59
C LEU A 228 8.32 7.35 -6.30
N ALA A 229 7.81 6.58 -7.26
CA ALA A 229 8.61 5.65 -8.08
C ALA A 229 9.77 6.37 -8.77
N GLY A 230 9.49 7.50 -9.42
CA GLY A 230 10.50 8.31 -10.11
C GLY A 230 11.62 8.82 -9.19
N ARG A 231 11.28 9.25 -7.98
CA ARG A 231 12.27 9.70 -6.97
C ARG A 231 13.26 8.61 -6.57
N HIS A 232 12.85 7.34 -6.69
CA HIS A 232 13.66 6.19 -6.31
C HIS A 232 14.21 5.40 -7.51
N GLY A 233 14.18 5.98 -8.71
CA GLY A 233 14.75 5.38 -9.93
C GLY A 233 13.99 4.14 -10.37
N PHE A 234 12.64 4.23 -10.34
CA PHE A 234 11.75 3.26 -10.94
C PHE A 234 10.93 3.91 -12.06
N ASP A 235 10.85 3.26 -13.20
CA ASP A 235 9.90 3.55 -14.26
C ASP A 235 8.60 2.76 -14.03
N VAL A 236 7.45 3.35 -14.34
CA VAL A 236 6.16 2.67 -14.28
C VAL A 236 5.92 1.94 -15.60
N ALA A 237 6.26 0.65 -15.63
CA ALA A 237 6.14 -0.17 -16.83
C ALA A 237 4.69 -0.54 -17.19
N ASN A 238 3.79 -0.59 -16.21
CA ASN A 238 2.36 -0.78 -16.42
C ASN A 238 1.56 -0.39 -15.19
N VAL A 239 0.29 -0.01 -15.40
CA VAL A 239 -0.71 0.17 -14.34
C VAL A 239 -2.00 -0.55 -14.78
N VAL A 240 -2.55 -1.37 -13.89
CA VAL A 240 -3.81 -2.09 -14.10
C VAL A 240 -4.79 -1.71 -13.01
N TYR A 241 -6.03 -1.41 -13.40
CA TYR A 241 -7.12 -1.10 -12.46
C TYR A 241 -8.07 -2.28 -12.32
N PHE A 242 -8.36 -2.67 -11.07
CA PHE A 242 -9.28 -3.74 -10.69
C PHE A 242 -10.49 -3.15 -9.94
N PRO A 243 -11.61 -2.87 -10.62
CA PRO A 243 -12.76 -2.19 -10.00
C PRO A 243 -13.46 -3.03 -8.93
N ALA A 244 -13.38 -4.35 -9.00
CA ALA A 244 -14.05 -5.27 -8.08
C ALA A 244 -13.26 -5.57 -6.79
N ILE A 245 -12.01 -5.13 -6.67
CA ILE A 245 -11.15 -5.39 -5.53
C ILE A 245 -11.04 -4.12 -4.68
N HIS A 246 -11.39 -4.20 -3.38
CA HIS A 246 -11.31 -3.10 -2.40
C HIS A 246 -11.88 -1.75 -2.91
N CYS A 247 -13.07 -1.79 -3.54
CA CYS A 247 -13.71 -0.61 -4.16
C CYS A 247 -12.88 0.05 -5.26
N GLY A 248 -11.92 -0.67 -5.84
CA GLY A 248 -11.01 -0.22 -6.88
C GLY A 248 -9.55 -0.28 -6.44
N THR A 249 -8.79 -1.21 -7.00
CA THR A 249 -7.35 -1.40 -6.71
C THR A 249 -6.52 -1.07 -7.94
N LEU A 250 -5.39 -0.42 -7.72
CA LEU A 250 -4.34 -0.15 -8.71
C LEU A 250 -3.18 -1.13 -8.48
N ARG A 251 -2.77 -1.84 -9.55
CA ARG A 251 -1.55 -2.66 -9.57
C ARG A 251 -0.53 -1.99 -10.46
N PHE A 252 0.57 -1.58 -9.87
CA PHE A 252 1.71 -0.98 -10.54
C PHE A 252 2.79 -2.02 -10.78
N TRP A 253 3.33 -2.03 -12.00
CA TRP A 253 4.52 -2.79 -12.38
C TRP A 253 5.66 -1.79 -12.53
N LEU A 254 6.57 -1.81 -11.57
CA LEU A 254 7.70 -0.88 -11.51
C LEU A 254 8.98 -1.62 -11.91
N ARG A 255 9.82 -0.96 -12.72
CA ARG A 255 11.13 -1.49 -13.08
C ARG A 255 12.22 -0.50 -12.72
N PRO A 256 13.40 -0.96 -12.22
CA PRO A 256 14.55 -0.08 -12.09
C PRO A 256 14.86 0.61 -13.41
N GLY A 257 14.96 1.95 -13.40
CA GLY A 257 15.11 2.74 -14.60
C GLY A 257 15.47 4.21 -14.30
N SER A 258 15.17 5.08 -15.24
CA SER A 258 15.45 6.53 -15.13
C SER A 258 14.54 7.25 -14.15
N GLY A 259 13.37 6.70 -13.86
CA GLY A 259 12.29 7.33 -13.10
C GLY A 259 11.39 8.26 -13.94
N PHE A 260 11.57 8.29 -15.26
CA PHE A 260 10.85 9.19 -16.16
C PHE A 260 10.25 8.49 -17.39
N ASP A 261 10.53 7.21 -17.60
CA ASP A 261 9.95 6.43 -18.69
C ASP A 261 8.73 5.65 -18.19
N HIS A 262 7.53 6.11 -18.56
CA HIS A 262 6.28 5.56 -18.08
C HIS A 262 5.42 5.04 -19.23
N ALA A 263 4.79 3.90 -19.03
CA ALA A 263 3.87 3.30 -19.99
C ALA A 263 2.68 4.24 -20.30
N SER A 264 2.12 4.10 -21.50
CA SER A 264 0.94 4.86 -21.93
C SER A 264 -0.27 4.67 -20.99
N SER A 265 -0.46 3.46 -20.45
CA SER A 265 -1.50 3.20 -19.43
C SER A 265 -1.36 4.09 -18.20
N CYS A 266 -0.14 4.33 -17.73
CA CYS A 266 0.15 5.25 -16.63
C CYS A 266 -0.20 6.70 -17.01
N VAL A 267 0.29 7.17 -18.17
CA VAL A 267 0.06 8.52 -18.66
C VAL A 267 -1.44 8.82 -18.85
N ASP A 268 -2.19 7.87 -19.39
CA ASP A 268 -3.63 8.06 -19.61
C ASP A 268 -4.43 8.08 -18.29
N MET A 269 -4.03 7.30 -17.29
CA MET A 269 -4.65 7.35 -15.97
C MET A 269 -4.32 8.67 -15.23
N ILE A 270 -3.09 9.20 -15.34
CA ILE A 270 -2.73 10.52 -14.80
C ILE A 270 -3.62 11.61 -15.41
N LYS A 271 -3.85 11.61 -16.72
CA LYS A 271 -4.77 12.57 -17.36
C LYS A 271 -6.20 12.48 -16.82
N GLN A 272 -6.68 11.25 -16.53
CA GLN A 272 -7.99 11.05 -15.93
C GLN A 272 -8.03 11.60 -14.48
N GLU A 273 -6.97 11.43 -13.71
CA GLU A 273 -6.85 11.99 -12.36
C GLU A 273 -6.77 13.52 -12.39
N ASP A 274 -6.02 14.12 -13.31
CA ASP A 274 -5.95 15.56 -13.49
C ASP A 274 -7.32 16.16 -13.84
N ALA A 275 -8.12 15.46 -14.64
CA ALA A 275 -9.49 15.86 -14.96
C ALA A 275 -10.45 15.70 -13.78
N PHE A 276 -10.18 14.77 -12.87
CA PHE A 276 -11.00 14.48 -11.69
C PHE A 276 -10.68 15.42 -10.52
N PHE A 277 -9.40 15.57 -10.14
CA PHE A 277 -8.94 16.40 -9.03
C PHE A 277 -8.89 17.90 -9.39
N THR A 278 -9.94 18.40 -10.03
CA THR A 278 -10.10 19.83 -10.37
C THR A 278 -10.43 20.67 -9.13
N PRO A 279 -10.24 22.00 -9.14
CA PRO A 279 -10.73 22.85 -8.06
C PRO A 279 -12.23 22.64 -7.82
N GLY A 280 -12.62 22.31 -6.58
CA GLY A 280 -14.02 22.07 -6.19
C GLY A 280 -14.38 20.61 -5.92
N TRP A 281 -13.58 19.63 -6.35
CA TRP A 281 -13.87 18.20 -6.08
C TRP A 281 -14.02 17.90 -4.58
N VAL A 282 -13.27 18.58 -3.72
CA VAL A 282 -13.36 18.43 -2.25
C VAL A 282 -14.75 18.81 -1.77
N HIS A 283 -15.31 19.91 -2.28
CA HIS A 283 -16.64 20.36 -1.93
C HIS A 283 -17.72 19.35 -2.35
N GLU A 284 -17.62 18.82 -3.58
CA GLU A 284 -18.52 17.79 -4.08
C GLU A 284 -18.44 16.50 -3.26
N PHE A 285 -17.23 16.12 -2.83
CA PHE A 285 -17.01 14.94 -2.00
C PHE A 285 -17.54 15.12 -0.59
N THR A 286 -17.42 16.32 0.00
CA THR A 286 -17.77 16.61 1.39
C THR A 286 -19.22 17.08 1.57
N GLU A 287 -19.96 17.38 0.51
CA GLU A 287 -21.39 17.72 0.58
C GLU A 287 -22.27 16.47 0.44
N GLY A 288 -23.16 16.27 1.41
CA GLY A 288 -24.24 15.29 1.35
C GLY A 288 -24.61 14.68 2.69
N SER A 289 -25.83 14.15 2.77
CA SER A 289 -26.44 13.59 3.98
C SER A 289 -25.67 12.42 4.62
N GLU A 290 -24.81 11.74 3.86
CA GLU A 290 -23.99 10.61 4.36
C GLU A 290 -22.86 11.07 5.27
N LEU A 291 -22.30 12.27 5.05
CA LEU A 291 -21.27 12.85 5.91
C LEU A 291 -21.80 13.32 7.25
N ASP A 292 -23.01 13.84 7.25
CA ASP A 292 -23.67 14.24 8.50
C ASP A 292 -23.95 13.00 9.37
N ALA A 293 -24.25 11.84 8.76
CA ALA A 293 -24.41 10.57 9.45
C ALA A 293 -23.07 10.08 10.06
N VAL A 294 -21.97 10.16 9.31
CA VAL A 294 -20.63 9.79 9.82
C VAL A 294 -20.19 10.72 10.95
N ARG A 295 -20.44 12.05 10.84
CA ARG A 295 -20.15 13.05 11.89
C ARG A 295 -21.00 12.86 13.14
N LEU A 296 -22.20 12.31 13.00
CA LEU A 296 -23.13 12.04 14.11
C LEU A 296 -22.92 10.68 14.75
N GLY A 297 -22.00 9.86 14.24
CA GLY A 297 -21.63 8.56 14.83
C GLY A 297 -22.67 7.47 14.63
N PHE A 298 -23.43 7.51 13.53
CA PHE A 298 -24.37 6.47 13.10
C PHE A 298 -23.75 5.57 12.04
#